data_7da044ab0383e906778745a2a5c6bc0e
#
_entry.id   7da044ab0383e906778745a2a5c6bc0e
#
_cell.length_a   1.000
_cell.length_b   1.000
_cell.length_c   1.000
_cell.angle_alpha   90.00
_cell.angle_beta   90.00
_cell.angle_gamma   90.00
#
_symmetry.space_group_name_H-M   'P 1'
#
loop_
_entity.id
_entity.type
_entity.pdbx_description
1 polymer ?
#
loop_
_entity_poly.entity_id
_entity_poly.type
_entity_poly.pdbx_seq_one_letter_code
_entity_poly.pdbx_strand_id
1 'polypeptide(L)'
;VKLEGVYPIPVSGLSLDLVIKRAGGLESNALQNGIHIFRDSLRLGWQKYSMLILPGDSISVLYDQRTIEILGRVNAPGIYEIENTTISVQTALAMAGGVSSQGSNKRIFIIYPNGMVKANRSFFPPKMVSGSTLVVNEKAPNEYRTTLETTEKLAGIVGSLATLLLVINSTTSN
;
A
#
# COMPACT_ATOMS: atom_id res chain seq x y z
N VAL A 1 -11.13 17.21 15.89
CA VAL A 1 -10.67 18.47 16.53
C VAL A 1 -11.47 18.70 17.80
N LYS A 2 -10.92 19.46 18.72
CA LYS A 2 -11.57 19.73 20.04
C LYS A 2 -12.80 20.64 19.93
N LEU A 3 -12.77 21.57 18.99
CA LEU A 3 -13.85 22.52 18.74
C LEU A 3 -14.27 22.39 17.27
N GLU A 4 -15.40 21.73 17.04
CA GLU A 4 -16.00 21.66 15.71
C GLU A 4 -16.77 22.95 15.43
N GLY A 5 -16.74 23.40 14.18
CA GLY A 5 -17.47 24.62 13.81
C GLY A 5 -16.99 25.24 12.49
N VAL A 6 -17.53 26.41 12.22
CA VAL A 6 -17.17 27.22 11.05
C VAL A 6 -16.17 28.30 11.48
N TYR A 7 -15.05 28.36 10.79
CA TYR A 7 -13.97 29.28 11.09
C TYR A 7 -13.78 30.28 9.94
N PRO A 8 -13.69 31.58 10.23
CA PRO A 8 -13.44 32.58 9.21
C PRO A 8 -12.02 32.41 8.64
N ILE A 9 -11.93 32.20 7.35
CA ILE A 9 -10.68 32.09 6.60
C ILE A 9 -10.52 33.34 5.73
N PRO A 10 -9.39 34.06 5.78
CA PRO A 10 -9.13 35.18 4.88
C PRO A 10 -9.01 34.70 3.43
N VAL A 11 -9.28 35.58 2.47
CA VAL A 11 -9.18 35.27 1.03
C VAL A 11 -7.77 34.80 0.64
N SER A 12 -6.73 35.28 1.35
CA SER A 12 -5.35 34.81 1.19
C SER A 12 -5.11 33.37 1.68
N GLY A 13 -6.11 32.75 2.33
CA GLY A 13 -6.01 31.43 2.92
C GLY A 13 -5.28 31.40 4.27
N LEU A 14 -5.34 30.26 4.93
CA LEU A 14 -4.59 29.93 6.15
C LEU A 14 -3.96 28.55 6.02
N SER A 15 -2.80 28.33 6.64
CA SER A 15 -2.23 26.98 6.70
C SER A 15 -3.13 26.04 7.52
N LEU A 16 -3.19 24.79 7.12
CA LEU A 16 -3.97 23.75 7.82
C LEU A 16 -3.61 23.67 9.31
N ASP A 17 -2.33 23.79 9.65
CA ASP A 17 -1.87 23.81 11.05
C ASP A 17 -2.51 24.95 11.87
N LEU A 18 -2.59 26.15 11.31
CA LEU A 18 -3.24 27.29 11.98
C LEU A 18 -4.74 27.07 12.14
N VAL A 19 -5.41 26.49 11.14
CA VAL A 19 -6.85 26.20 11.23
C VAL A 19 -7.12 25.17 12.33
N ILE A 20 -6.32 24.08 12.38
CA ILE A 20 -6.42 23.07 13.44
C ILE A 20 -6.14 23.68 14.81
N LYS A 21 -5.13 24.53 14.96
CA LYS A 21 -4.85 25.24 16.22
C LYS A 21 -6.01 26.13 16.66
N ARG A 22 -6.65 26.85 15.74
CA ARG A 22 -7.86 27.64 16.04
C ARG A 22 -9.04 26.78 16.49
N ALA A 23 -9.13 25.54 15.97
CA ALA A 23 -10.13 24.55 16.40
C ALA A 23 -9.73 23.84 17.71
N GLY A 24 -8.81 24.40 18.49
CA GLY A 24 -8.37 23.84 19.78
C GLY A 24 -7.40 22.67 19.67
N GLY A 25 -6.90 22.38 18.48
CA GLY A 25 -6.01 21.26 18.19
C GLY A 25 -6.75 19.96 17.90
N LEU A 26 -5.98 18.91 17.63
CA LEU A 26 -6.51 17.56 17.45
C LEU A 26 -6.85 16.93 18.80
N GLU A 27 -7.86 16.09 18.84
CA GLU A 27 -8.14 15.23 19.97
C GLU A 27 -7.09 14.11 20.07
N SER A 28 -6.97 13.51 21.27
CA SER A 28 -5.99 12.45 21.54
C SER A 28 -6.19 11.18 20.68
N ASN A 29 -7.43 10.93 20.28
CA ASN A 29 -7.84 9.82 19.42
C ASN A 29 -7.97 10.22 17.94
N ALA A 30 -7.53 11.42 17.55
CA ALA A 30 -7.55 11.84 16.15
C ALA A 30 -6.45 11.15 15.36
N LEU A 31 -6.79 10.65 14.19
CA LEU A 31 -5.83 10.03 13.27
C LEU A 31 -5.07 11.14 12.52
N GLN A 32 -3.82 11.39 12.91
CA GLN A 32 -2.99 12.48 12.33
C GLN A 32 -2.88 12.41 10.79
N ASN A 33 -2.87 11.20 10.23
CA ASN A 33 -2.82 10.98 8.79
C ASN A 33 -4.22 10.80 8.15
N GLY A 34 -5.28 11.02 8.93
CA GLY A 34 -6.68 10.89 8.49
C GLY A 34 -7.37 12.25 8.30
N ILE A 35 -6.63 13.29 7.95
CA ILE A 35 -7.21 14.62 7.69
C ILE A 35 -7.60 14.69 6.21
N HIS A 36 -8.88 14.88 5.95
CA HIS A 36 -9.45 15.04 4.63
C HIS A 36 -9.86 16.49 4.41
N ILE A 37 -9.53 17.06 3.29
CA ILE A 37 -9.93 18.41 2.87
C ILE A 37 -10.78 18.27 1.62
N PHE A 38 -11.94 18.92 1.63
CA PHE A 38 -12.86 18.96 0.52
C PHE A 38 -12.97 20.40 0.04
N ARG A 39 -12.77 20.62 -1.25
CA ARG A 39 -12.94 21.90 -1.95
C ARG A 39 -13.84 21.66 -3.15
N ASP A 40 -14.93 22.43 -3.29
CA ASP A 40 -15.89 22.29 -4.38
C ASP A 40 -16.36 20.82 -4.59
N SER A 41 -16.64 20.12 -3.49
CA SER A 41 -17.00 18.69 -3.44
C SER A 41 -15.90 17.71 -3.90
N LEU A 42 -14.73 18.20 -4.26
CA LEU A 42 -13.56 17.36 -4.57
C LEU A 42 -12.78 17.07 -3.30
N ARG A 43 -12.49 15.81 -3.06
CA ARG A 43 -11.57 15.40 -2.00
C ARG A 43 -10.14 15.69 -2.46
N LEU A 44 -9.54 16.71 -1.87
CA LEU A 44 -8.12 16.95 -2.00
C LEU A 44 -7.40 15.87 -1.17
N GLY A 45 -6.58 15.04 -1.80
CA GLY A 45 -5.83 14.02 -1.10
C GLY A 45 -4.98 14.58 0.03
N TRP A 46 -4.31 13.71 0.80
CA TRP A 46 -3.46 14.12 1.92
C TRP A 46 -2.46 15.20 1.51
N GLN A 47 -2.53 16.31 2.22
CA GLN A 47 -1.64 17.42 2.05
C GLN A 47 -0.86 17.62 3.35
N LYS A 48 0.37 18.12 3.24
CA LYS A 48 1.18 18.47 4.42
C LYS A 48 0.45 19.52 5.27
N TYR A 49 0.76 19.59 6.56
CA TYR A 49 0.22 20.60 7.47
C TYR A 49 0.40 22.05 6.97
N SER A 50 1.31 22.28 6.04
CA SER A 50 1.53 23.56 5.36
C SER A 50 0.56 23.86 4.22
N MET A 51 -0.40 22.97 3.93
CA MET A 51 -1.40 23.22 2.89
C MET A 51 -2.22 24.46 3.20
N LEU A 52 -2.48 25.25 2.17
CA LEU A 52 -3.30 26.45 2.25
C LEU A 52 -4.79 26.09 2.19
N ILE A 53 -5.51 26.41 3.25
CA ILE A 53 -6.96 26.27 3.36
C ILE A 53 -7.59 27.56 2.89
N LEU A 54 -8.54 27.46 1.97
CA LEU A 54 -9.25 28.59 1.39
C LEU A 54 -10.68 28.72 1.97
N PRO A 55 -11.32 29.89 1.84
CA PRO A 55 -12.72 30.03 2.16
C PRO A 55 -13.58 29.00 1.43
N GLY A 56 -14.49 28.34 2.12
CA GLY A 56 -15.36 27.30 1.56
C GLY A 56 -14.80 25.87 1.65
N ASP A 57 -13.54 25.69 2.04
CA ASP A 57 -12.99 24.35 2.29
C ASP A 57 -13.66 23.71 3.51
N SER A 58 -13.93 22.40 3.41
CA SER A 58 -14.37 21.57 4.52
C SER A 58 -13.25 20.64 4.96
N ILE A 59 -13.00 20.56 6.27
CA ILE A 59 -11.95 19.74 6.86
C ILE A 59 -12.60 18.67 7.73
N SER A 60 -12.34 17.39 7.43
CA SER A 60 -12.76 16.26 8.24
C SER A 60 -11.53 15.56 8.83
N VAL A 61 -11.59 15.28 10.14
CA VAL A 61 -10.54 14.55 10.86
C VAL A 61 -11.10 13.21 11.31
N LEU A 62 -10.49 12.12 10.86
CA LEU A 62 -10.90 10.77 11.24
C LEU A 62 -10.39 10.41 12.64
N TYR A 63 -11.13 9.54 13.31
CA TYR A 63 -10.74 8.97 14.60
C TYR A 63 -9.89 7.71 14.40
N ASP A 64 -8.97 7.48 15.34
CA ASP A 64 -8.16 6.27 15.41
C ASP A 64 -9.00 5.10 15.96
N GLN A 65 -9.43 4.22 15.08
CA GLN A 65 -10.19 3.01 15.43
C GLN A 65 -9.28 1.84 15.84
N ARG A 66 -7.96 2.01 15.78
CA ARG A 66 -6.96 0.94 16.00
C ARG A 66 -7.24 -0.33 15.19
N THR A 67 -7.67 -0.14 13.95
CA THR A 67 -7.90 -1.25 13.02
C THR A 67 -7.14 -1.03 11.73
N ILE A 68 -6.84 -2.13 11.05
CA ILE A 68 -6.36 -2.15 9.67
C ILE A 68 -7.25 -3.10 8.88
N GLU A 69 -7.36 -2.85 7.60
CA GLU A 69 -8.04 -3.74 6.67
C GLU A 69 -7.03 -4.45 5.77
N ILE A 70 -7.21 -5.75 5.54
CA ILE A 70 -6.33 -6.54 4.68
C ILE A 70 -7.19 -7.21 3.62
N LEU A 71 -6.91 -6.88 2.37
CA LEU A 71 -7.70 -7.30 1.21
C LEU A 71 -6.83 -8.02 0.15
N GLY A 72 -7.53 -8.70 -0.75
CA GLY A 72 -6.93 -9.35 -1.92
C GLY A 72 -6.44 -10.76 -1.66
N ARG A 73 -5.29 -11.13 -2.23
CA ARG A 73 -4.78 -12.51 -2.25
C ARG A 73 -3.96 -12.85 -1.00
N VAL A 74 -4.61 -12.79 0.16
CA VAL A 74 -4.12 -13.30 1.46
C VAL A 74 -4.94 -14.50 1.88
N ASN A 75 -4.47 -15.25 2.89
CA ASN A 75 -5.19 -16.45 3.34
C ASN A 75 -6.47 -16.12 4.12
N ALA A 76 -6.46 -15.03 4.90
CA ALA A 76 -7.61 -14.55 5.65
C ALA A 76 -7.77 -13.04 5.44
N PRO A 77 -8.52 -12.60 4.42
CA PRO A 77 -8.85 -11.17 4.27
C PRO A 77 -9.85 -10.72 5.34
N GLY A 78 -9.73 -9.48 5.79
CA GLY A 78 -10.62 -8.93 6.81
C GLY A 78 -10.10 -7.68 7.50
N ILE A 79 -10.82 -7.26 8.55
CA ILE A 79 -10.44 -6.16 9.44
C ILE A 79 -9.78 -6.75 10.67
N TYR A 80 -8.65 -6.17 11.06
CA TYR A 80 -7.83 -6.62 12.18
C TYR A 80 -7.60 -5.49 13.16
N GLU A 81 -7.78 -5.76 14.44
CA GLU A 81 -7.42 -4.85 15.51
C GLU A 81 -5.91 -4.81 15.71
N ILE A 82 -5.37 -3.63 15.98
CA ILE A 82 -3.95 -3.42 16.26
C ILE A 82 -3.78 -2.72 17.60
N GLU A 83 -2.79 -3.15 18.37
CA GLU A 83 -2.52 -2.55 19.68
C GLU A 83 -1.91 -1.15 19.57
N ASN A 84 -1.06 -0.96 18.58
CA ASN A 84 -0.33 0.28 18.34
C ASN A 84 -0.92 1.03 17.15
N THR A 85 -0.76 2.35 17.14
CA THR A 85 -1.19 3.21 16.02
C THR A 85 -0.45 2.93 14.71
N THR A 86 0.65 2.18 14.77
CA THR A 86 1.44 1.79 13.59
C THR A 86 1.83 0.32 13.64
N ILE A 87 1.85 -0.32 12.48
CA ILE A 87 2.20 -1.74 12.33
C ILE A 87 3.05 -1.95 11.07
N SER A 88 3.91 -2.96 11.07
CA SER A 88 4.66 -3.35 9.87
C SER A 88 3.79 -4.13 8.88
N VAL A 89 4.13 -4.07 7.60
CA VAL A 89 3.45 -4.88 6.57
C VAL A 89 3.60 -6.37 6.84
N GLN A 90 4.77 -6.80 7.33
CA GLN A 90 5.01 -8.20 7.66
C GLN A 90 4.10 -8.69 8.79
N THR A 91 3.95 -7.87 9.85
CA THR A 91 3.05 -8.22 10.97
C THR A 91 1.60 -8.26 10.50
N ALA A 92 1.17 -7.30 9.69
CA ALA A 92 -0.17 -7.28 9.11
C ALA A 92 -0.44 -8.53 8.25
N LEU A 93 0.51 -8.90 7.39
CA LEU A 93 0.40 -10.15 6.60
C LEU A 93 0.36 -11.39 7.48
N ALA A 94 1.15 -11.44 8.55
CA ALA A 94 1.13 -12.57 9.49
C ALA A 94 -0.24 -12.72 10.16
N MET A 95 -0.90 -11.61 10.55
CA MET A 95 -2.27 -11.62 11.08
C MET A 95 -3.27 -12.22 10.08
N ALA A 96 -3.09 -11.96 8.78
CA ALA A 96 -3.92 -12.51 7.71
C ALA A 96 -3.47 -13.92 7.24
N GLY A 97 -2.60 -14.60 7.98
CA GLY A 97 -2.10 -15.93 7.61
C GLY A 97 -1.15 -15.93 6.41
N GLY A 98 -0.61 -14.77 6.04
CA GLY A 98 0.31 -14.61 4.92
C GLY A 98 -0.35 -14.41 3.55
N VAL A 99 0.49 -14.24 2.54
CA VAL A 99 0.07 -14.13 1.14
C VAL A 99 -0.36 -15.49 0.62
N SER A 100 -1.52 -15.59 -0.01
CA SER A 100 -2.04 -16.83 -0.58
C SER A 100 -1.17 -17.33 -1.76
N SER A 101 -1.37 -18.58 -2.18
CA SER A 101 -0.64 -19.18 -3.31
C SER A 101 -0.79 -18.39 -4.62
N GLN A 102 -1.91 -17.68 -4.80
CA GLN A 102 -2.19 -16.84 -5.96
C GLN A 102 -1.70 -15.40 -5.78
N GLY A 103 -1.33 -14.99 -4.58
CA GLY A 103 -0.89 -13.65 -4.25
C GLY A 103 0.58 -13.39 -4.62
N SER A 104 0.89 -12.14 -4.93
CA SER A 104 2.24 -11.71 -5.24
C SER A 104 2.86 -10.92 -4.09
N ASN A 105 3.99 -11.40 -3.56
CA ASN A 105 4.79 -10.68 -2.57
C ASN A 105 5.41 -9.37 -3.11
N LYS A 106 5.44 -9.21 -4.43
CA LYS A 106 5.97 -8.00 -5.10
C LYS A 106 4.91 -6.95 -5.38
N ARG A 107 3.62 -7.32 -5.32
CA ARG A 107 2.49 -6.47 -5.69
C ARG A 107 1.60 -6.20 -4.50
N ILE A 108 2.21 -5.67 -3.43
CA ILE A 108 1.54 -5.29 -2.19
C ILE A 108 1.51 -3.77 -2.12
N PHE A 109 0.33 -3.22 -1.84
CA PHE A 109 0.08 -1.79 -1.74
C PHE A 109 -0.58 -1.45 -0.41
N ILE A 110 -0.27 -0.29 0.11
CA ILE A 110 -0.90 0.27 1.29
C ILE A 110 -1.69 1.49 0.85
N ILE A 111 -2.96 1.52 1.20
CA ILE A 111 -3.83 2.68 1.04
C ILE A 111 -3.96 3.29 2.44
N TYR A 112 -3.45 4.49 2.62
CA TYR A 112 -3.56 5.22 3.88
C TYR A 112 -4.93 5.87 4.04
N PRO A 113 -5.37 6.18 5.28
CA PRO A 113 -6.67 6.83 5.52
C PRO A 113 -6.88 8.13 4.73
N ASN A 114 -5.79 8.85 4.45
CA ASN A 114 -5.79 10.06 3.63
C ASN A 114 -5.90 9.80 2.11
N GLY A 115 -5.99 8.53 1.68
CA GLY A 115 -6.07 8.14 0.27
C GLY A 115 -4.72 8.03 -0.44
N MET A 116 -3.60 8.28 0.25
CA MET A 116 -2.28 8.08 -0.34
C MET A 116 -2.01 6.58 -0.52
N VAL A 117 -1.47 6.19 -1.67
CA VAL A 117 -1.10 4.80 -1.96
C VAL A 117 0.42 4.67 -2.01
N LYS A 118 0.96 3.69 -1.30
CA LYS A 118 2.38 3.31 -1.38
C LYS A 118 2.54 1.84 -1.68
N ALA A 119 3.48 1.51 -2.58
CA ALA A 119 3.89 0.14 -2.81
C ALA A 119 4.83 -0.33 -1.68
N ASN A 120 4.65 -1.58 -1.24
CA ASN A 120 5.58 -2.23 -0.31
C ASN A 120 6.84 -2.64 -1.08
N ARG A 121 7.90 -1.85 -0.97
CA ARG A 121 9.21 -2.14 -1.58
C ARG A 121 10.16 -2.71 -0.54
N SER A 122 10.93 -3.73 -0.93
CA SER A 122 11.74 -4.57 -0.03
C SER A 122 12.79 -3.81 0.80
N PHE A 123 13.37 -2.72 0.29
CA PHE A 123 14.49 -2.04 0.94
C PHE A 123 14.08 -1.11 2.10
N PHE A 124 12.91 -0.46 2.00
CA PHE A 124 12.34 0.38 3.07
C PHE A 124 10.82 0.17 3.09
N PRO A 125 10.37 -0.91 3.74
CA PRO A 125 8.94 -1.19 3.80
C PRO A 125 8.23 -0.04 4.56
N PRO A 126 7.19 0.56 3.95
CA PRO A 126 6.43 1.59 4.62
C PRO A 126 5.68 1.00 5.82
N LYS A 127 5.58 1.77 6.90
CA LYS A 127 4.72 1.40 8.03
C LYS A 127 3.26 1.72 7.70
N MET A 128 2.37 0.85 8.10
CA MET A 128 0.94 1.09 8.09
C MET A 128 0.54 1.84 9.34
N VAL A 129 -0.44 2.71 9.24
CA VAL A 129 -1.07 3.39 10.38
C VAL A 129 -2.49 2.83 10.56
N SER A 130 -3.08 3.06 11.73
CA SER A 130 -4.49 2.77 11.96
C SER A 130 -5.38 3.35 10.85
N GLY A 131 -6.40 2.61 10.43
CA GLY A 131 -7.28 2.95 9.30
C GLY A 131 -6.66 2.72 7.91
N SER A 132 -5.45 2.13 7.81
CA SER A 132 -4.86 1.78 6.52
C SER A 132 -5.44 0.47 5.99
N THR A 133 -5.54 0.37 4.66
CA THR A 133 -5.89 -0.87 3.95
C THR A 133 -4.64 -1.44 3.27
N LEU A 134 -4.32 -2.70 3.54
CA LEU A 134 -3.29 -3.48 2.84
C LEU A 134 -3.94 -4.26 1.69
N VAL A 135 -3.46 -4.07 0.48
CA VAL A 135 -3.98 -4.77 -0.70
C VAL A 135 -2.89 -5.65 -1.29
N VAL A 136 -3.14 -6.96 -1.34
CA VAL A 136 -2.25 -7.94 -1.98
C VAL A 136 -2.83 -8.33 -3.34
N ASN A 137 -2.14 -7.95 -4.41
CA ASN A 137 -2.59 -8.27 -5.76
C ASN A 137 -2.17 -9.68 -6.16
N GLU A 138 -2.86 -10.19 -7.18
CA GLU A 138 -2.57 -11.46 -7.82
C GLU A 138 -1.19 -11.44 -8.50
N LYS A 139 -0.54 -12.60 -8.59
CA LYS A 139 0.66 -12.78 -9.41
C LYS A 139 0.37 -12.38 -10.85
N ALA A 140 1.31 -11.68 -11.50
CA ALA A 140 1.17 -11.40 -12.92
C ALA A 140 1.22 -12.72 -13.71
N PRO A 141 0.48 -12.85 -14.83
CA PRO A 141 0.51 -14.06 -15.65
C PRO A 141 1.92 -14.51 -16.02
N ASN A 142 2.85 -13.57 -16.19
CA ASN A 142 4.25 -13.85 -16.51
C ASN A 142 5.08 -14.34 -15.30
N GLU A 143 4.63 -14.15 -14.06
CA GLU A 143 5.33 -14.70 -12.88
C GLU A 143 5.21 -16.22 -12.78
N TYR A 144 4.17 -16.83 -13.40
CA TYR A 144 4.03 -18.28 -13.50
C TYR A 144 4.81 -18.85 -14.67
N ARG A 145 4.98 -18.11 -15.76
CA ARG A 145 5.64 -18.57 -16.99
C ARG A 145 7.16 -18.59 -16.90
N THR A 146 7.79 -17.66 -16.18
CA THR A 146 9.25 -17.54 -16.14
C THR A 146 9.95 -18.77 -15.57
N THR A 147 9.30 -19.54 -14.67
CA THR A 147 9.90 -20.74 -14.10
C THR A 147 9.76 -21.95 -15.03
N LEU A 148 8.64 -22.08 -15.73
CA LEU A 148 8.40 -23.18 -16.67
C LEU A 148 9.16 -22.97 -17.99
N GLU A 149 9.11 -21.75 -18.57
CA GLU A 149 9.83 -21.45 -19.83
C GLU A 149 11.35 -21.52 -19.69
N THR A 150 11.92 -21.18 -18.51
CA THR A 150 13.36 -21.35 -18.26
C THR A 150 13.74 -22.82 -18.13
N THR A 151 12.92 -23.66 -17.51
CA THR A 151 13.18 -25.11 -17.43
C THR A 151 13.01 -25.79 -18.76
N GLU A 152 12.02 -25.44 -19.56
CA GLU A 152 11.84 -25.99 -20.92
C GLU A 152 12.94 -25.54 -21.88
N LYS A 153 13.37 -24.27 -21.83
CA LYS A 153 14.51 -23.77 -22.63
C LYS A 153 15.83 -24.43 -22.22
N LEU A 154 16.07 -24.64 -20.93
CA LEU A 154 17.26 -25.34 -20.46
C LEU A 154 17.24 -26.84 -20.86
N ALA A 155 16.09 -27.48 -20.74
CA ALA A 155 15.93 -28.87 -21.21
C ALA A 155 16.12 -29.01 -22.72
N GLY A 156 15.63 -28.05 -23.51
CA GLY A 156 15.85 -27.97 -24.95
C GLY A 156 17.33 -27.78 -25.33
N ILE A 157 18.06 -26.92 -24.60
CA ILE A 157 19.50 -26.70 -24.83
C ILE A 157 20.31 -27.93 -24.46
N VAL A 158 20.01 -28.57 -23.34
CA VAL A 158 20.71 -29.82 -22.93
C VAL A 158 20.42 -30.96 -23.92
N GLY A 159 19.17 -31.07 -24.39
CA GLY A 159 18.79 -32.05 -25.42
C GLY A 159 19.53 -31.83 -26.74
N SER A 160 19.65 -30.60 -27.21
CA SER A 160 20.36 -30.28 -28.47
C SER A 160 21.86 -30.50 -28.37
N LEU A 161 22.50 -30.23 -27.23
CA LEU A 161 23.92 -30.50 -26.97
C LEU A 161 24.21 -32.02 -26.92
N ALA A 162 23.33 -32.79 -26.28
CA ALA A 162 23.45 -34.26 -26.25
C ALA A 162 23.34 -34.87 -27.66
N THR A 163 22.44 -34.36 -28.49
CA THR A 163 22.31 -34.83 -29.90
C THR A 163 23.53 -34.45 -30.73
N LEU A 164 24.10 -33.26 -30.52
CA LEU A 164 25.31 -32.82 -31.22
C LEU A 164 26.54 -33.68 -30.85
N LEU A 165 26.69 -34.04 -29.58
CA LEU A 165 27.76 -34.92 -29.10
C LEU A 165 27.64 -36.35 -29.67
N LEU A 166 26.42 -36.87 -29.80
CA LEU A 166 26.18 -38.17 -30.41
C LEU A 166 26.54 -38.19 -31.90
N VAL A 167 26.22 -37.12 -32.63
CA VAL A 167 26.56 -37.01 -34.07
C VAL A 167 28.07 -36.88 -34.26
N ILE A 168 28.77 -36.09 -33.44
CA ILE A 168 30.22 -35.97 -33.53
C ILE A 168 30.92 -37.33 -33.22
N ASN A 169 30.43 -38.07 -32.24
CA ASN A 169 31.01 -39.34 -31.86
C ASN A 169 30.78 -40.45 -32.93
N SER A 170 29.66 -40.37 -33.67
CA SER A 170 29.34 -41.27 -34.77
C SER A 170 30.16 -41.01 -36.04
N THR A 171 30.61 -39.73 -36.25
CA THR A 171 31.42 -39.35 -37.41
C THR A 171 32.92 -39.56 -37.22
N THR A 172 33.40 -39.73 -35.98
CA THR A 172 34.82 -39.98 -35.65
C THR A 172 35.16 -41.48 -35.52
N SER A 173 34.17 -42.41 -35.72
CA SER A 173 34.35 -43.85 -35.58
C SER A 173 34.36 -44.60 -36.95
N ASN A 174 34.58 -43.88 -38.07
CA ASN A 174 34.76 -44.46 -39.39
C ASN A 174 36.16 -44.22 -39.93
#